data_3b9d6941c1201475314954d509ef240e
#
_entry.id   3b9d6941c1201475314954d509ef240e
#
_cell.length_a   1.000
_cell.length_b   1.000
_cell.length_c   1.000
_cell.angle_alpha   90.00
_cell.angle_beta   90.00
_cell.angle_gamma   90.00
#
_symmetry.space_group_name_H-M   'P 1'
#
loop_
_entity.id
_entity.type
_entity.pdbx_description
1 polymer ?
#
loop_
_entity_poly.entity_id
_entity_poly.type
_entity_poly.pdbx_seq_one_letter_code
_entity_poly.pdbx_strand_id
1 'polypeptide(L)'
;MYSVYLVDDDTLILDELIGMVPWMDNGFFVAGSSTDPKAAVGEIERIRPDAVFCDLKMPGMDGNEMIRYLKERSVDSEFVMISAYDSFENVRTFFQQEGLDYILKPVDNDEIEMVLEKLMARLSEKKPQSCGGNIKENPAFEHLVEYIREHFAQKITLDMLSKKFGFSKNYICGLFSKYYDTSLTCFLTELRMEHAKKLLSDRNRLIKEVAADCGYSDYYKFFRAFKAFYGKSPKEMQDS
;
A
#
# COMPACT_ATOMS: atom_id res chain seq x y z
N MET A 1 6.44 -5.48 -4.10
CA MET A 1 5.58 -5.76 -2.92
C MET A 1 4.16 -6.01 -3.36
N TYR A 2 3.46 -6.94 -2.73
CA TYR A 2 2.08 -7.30 -3.02
C TYR A 2 1.14 -6.79 -1.92
N SER A 3 -0.09 -6.45 -2.31
CA SER A 3 -1.11 -5.92 -1.41
C SER A 3 -2.00 -7.03 -0.85
N VAL A 4 -2.28 -7.01 0.45
CA VAL A 4 -3.15 -7.96 1.14
C VAL A 4 -4.34 -7.24 1.74
N TYR A 5 -5.54 -7.85 1.67
CA TYR A 5 -6.73 -7.39 2.36
C TYR A 5 -7.19 -8.46 3.36
N LEU A 6 -7.54 -8.04 4.58
CA LEU A 6 -7.92 -8.94 5.68
C LEU A 6 -9.41 -8.79 6.00
N VAL A 7 -10.12 -9.91 6.16
CA VAL A 7 -11.55 -9.91 6.54
C VAL A 7 -11.80 -10.92 7.64
N ASP A 8 -12.25 -10.47 8.80
CA ASP A 8 -12.60 -11.30 9.94
C ASP A 8 -13.58 -10.51 10.80
N ASP A 9 -14.68 -11.10 11.26
CA ASP A 9 -15.67 -10.39 12.08
C ASP A 9 -15.18 -10.11 13.52
N ASP A 10 -14.07 -10.70 13.93
CA ASP A 10 -13.38 -10.42 15.19
C ASP A 10 -12.24 -9.39 14.98
N THR A 11 -12.43 -8.19 15.56
CA THR A 11 -11.42 -7.13 15.54
C THR A 11 -10.10 -7.53 16.18
N LEU A 12 -10.12 -8.38 17.21
CA LEU A 12 -8.89 -8.81 17.89
C LEU A 12 -8.03 -9.67 16.97
N ILE A 13 -8.66 -10.54 16.18
CA ILE A 13 -7.95 -11.37 15.21
C ILE A 13 -7.36 -10.49 14.08
N LEU A 14 -8.10 -9.49 13.61
CA LEU A 14 -7.55 -8.55 12.62
C LEU A 14 -6.36 -7.78 13.16
N ASP A 15 -6.44 -7.27 14.40
CA ASP A 15 -5.34 -6.54 15.04
C ASP A 15 -4.12 -7.47 15.25
N GLU A 16 -4.35 -8.72 15.63
CA GLU A 16 -3.32 -9.73 15.78
C GLU A 16 -2.65 -10.03 14.42
N LEU A 17 -3.40 -10.32 13.38
CA LEU A 17 -2.85 -10.58 12.04
C LEU A 17 -2.08 -9.38 11.48
N ILE A 18 -2.58 -8.16 11.70
CA ILE A 18 -1.89 -6.94 11.25
C ILE A 18 -0.58 -6.73 12.01
N GLY A 19 -0.57 -7.01 13.33
CA GLY A 19 0.56 -6.69 14.21
C GLY A 19 1.61 -7.79 14.32
N MET A 20 1.22 -9.06 14.27
CA MET A 20 2.14 -10.20 14.49
C MET A 20 2.82 -10.67 13.20
N VAL A 21 2.10 -10.61 12.07
CA VAL A 21 2.65 -11.10 10.80
C VAL A 21 3.63 -10.10 10.22
N PRO A 22 4.88 -10.51 9.94
CA PRO A 22 5.90 -9.63 9.35
C PRO A 22 5.66 -9.45 7.84
N TRP A 23 4.53 -8.83 7.48
CA TRP A 23 4.09 -8.65 6.09
C TRP A 23 5.16 -8.02 5.20
N MET A 24 5.77 -6.94 5.69
CA MET A 24 6.77 -6.17 4.91
C MET A 24 8.03 -6.98 4.63
N ASP A 25 8.50 -7.75 5.61
CA ASP A 25 9.70 -8.59 5.47
C ASP A 25 9.49 -9.72 4.46
N ASN A 26 8.23 -10.19 4.33
CA ASN A 26 7.82 -11.19 3.34
C ASN A 26 7.36 -10.58 1.98
N GLY A 27 7.56 -9.29 1.76
CA GLY A 27 7.25 -8.64 0.48
C GLY A 27 5.76 -8.29 0.29
N PHE A 28 4.98 -8.22 1.38
CA PHE A 28 3.57 -7.86 1.39
C PHE A 28 3.32 -6.58 2.18
N PHE A 29 2.14 -5.99 2.02
CA PHE A 29 1.62 -4.94 2.89
C PHE A 29 0.10 -5.04 3.02
N VAL A 30 -0.43 -4.72 4.19
CA VAL A 30 -1.87 -4.72 4.44
C VAL A 30 -2.49 -3.47 3.82
N ALA A 31 -3.26 -3.65 2.75
CA ALA A 31 -3.95 -2.59 2.02
C ALA A 31 -5.21 -2.10 2.74
N GLY A 32 -5.86 -3.00 3.48
CA GLY A 32 -7.03 -2.70 4.28
C GLY A 32 -7.50 -3.92 5.06
N SER A 33 -8.46 -3.69 5.95
CA SER A 33 -9.13 -4.74 6.71
C SER A 33 -10.57 -4.34 7.02
N SER A 34 -11.45 -5.30 7.17
CA SER A 34 -12.86 -5.06 7.51
C SER A 34 -13.42 -6.18 8.39
N THR A 35 -14.27 -5.80 9.34
CA THR A 35 -15.07 -6.75 10.14
C THR A 35 -16.45 -7.06 9.53
N ASP A 36 -16.83 -6.33 8.49
CA ASP A 36 -18.08 -6.55 7.76
C ASP A 36 -17.77 -7.09 6.35
N PRO A 37 -18.14 -8.34 6.04
CA PRO A 37 -17.86 -8.94 4.73
C PRO A 37 -18.52 -8.18 3.56
N LYS A 38 -19.65 -7.52 3.78
CA LYS A 38 -20.33 -6.72 2.74
C LYS A 38 -19.59 -5.42 2.44
N ALA A 39 -19.08 -4.75 3.46
CA ALA A 39 -18.22 -3.59 3.30
C ALA A 39 -16.89 -3.99 2.64
N ALA A 40 -16.29 -5.12 3.08
CA ALA A 40 -15.07 -5.68 2.50
C ALA A 40 -15.18 -5.89 0.99
N VAL A 41 -16.29 -6.45 0.51
CA VAL A 41 -16.51 -6.67 -0.93
C VAL A 41 -16.34 -5.38 -1.73
N GLY A 42 -17.02 -4.29 -1.32
CA GLY A 42 -16.91 -3.00 -2.02
C GLY A 42 -15.51 -2.40 -1.99
N GLU A 43 -14.79 -2.59 -0.89
CA GLU A 43 -13.41 -2.13 -0.77
C GLU A 43 -12.44 -2.98 -1.61
N ILE A 44 -12.58 -4.30 -1.59
CA ILE A 44 -11.78 -5.24 -2.39
C ILE A 44 -11.98 -4.98 -3.88
N GLU A 45 -13.21 -4.74 -4.35
CA GLU A 45 -13.49 -4.38 -5.74
C GLU A 45 -12.78 -3.09 -6.16
N ARG A 46 -12.70 -2.10 -5.26
CA ARG A 46 -12.04 -0.82 -5.50
C ARG A 46 -10.52 -0.92 -5.44
N ILE A 47 -9.98 -1.62 -4.43
CA ILE A 47 -8.54 -1.73 -4.15
C ILE A 47 -7.87 -2.73 -5.10
N ARG A 48 -8.57 -3.82 -5.47
CA ARG A 48 -8.03 -4.94 -6.24
C ARG A 48 -6.74 -5.48 -5.61
N PRO A 49 -6.77 -5.93 -4.35
CA PRO A 49 -5.58 -6.43 -3.68
C PRO A 49 -5.04 -7.68 -4.39
N ASP A 50 -3.73 -7.92 -4.28
CA ASP A 50 -3.12 -9.11 -4.87
C ASP A 50 -3.55 -10.39 -4.12
N ALA A 51 -3.83 -10.29 -2.81
CA ALA A 51 -4.38 -11.39 -2.01
C ALA A 51 -5.45 -10.93 -1.01
N VAL A 52 -6.34 -11.86 -0.65
CA VAL A 52 -7.37 -11.67 0.38
C VAL A 52 -7.27 -12.82 1.37
N PHE A 53 -7.09 -12.49 2.64
CA PHE A 53 -7.24 -13.43 3.76
C PHE A 53 -8.61 -13.20 4.39
N CYS A 54 -9.44 -14.23 4.48
CA CYS A 54 -10.78 -14.08 5.02
C CYS A 54 -11.14 -15.21 5.98
N ASP A 55 -11.91 -14.85 7.03
CA ASP A 55 -12.57 -15.86 7.86
C ASP A 55 -13.70 -16.55 7.08
N LEU A 56 -13.93 -17.80 7.42
CA LEU A 56 -15.01 -18.59 6.82
C LEU A 56 -16.37 -18.19 7.37
N LYS A 57 -16.49 -18.02 8.68
CA LYS A 57 -17.78 -17.84 9.37
C LYS A 57 -17.96 -16.41 9.84
N MET A 58 -18.58 -15.60 9.01
CA MET A 58 -18.90 -14.20 9.32
C MET A 58 -20.40 -13.95 9.24
N PRO A 59 -20.95 -13.04 10.06
CA PRO A 59 -22.35 -12.68 10.00
C PRO A 59 -22.77 -12.08 8.65
N GLY A 60 -23.83 -12.56 8.08
CA GLY A 60 -24.47 -11.98 6.89
C GLY A 60 -23.91 -12.41 5.53
N MET A 61 -22.66 -12.89 5.46
CA MET A 61 -22.03 -13.47 4.27
C MET A 61 -20.82 -14.29 4.73
N ASP A 62 -20.77 -15.58 4.40
CA ASP A 62 -19.60 -16.40 4.71
C ASP A 62 -18.45 -16.21 3.70
N GLY A 63 -17.25 -16.67 4.09
CA GLY A 63 -16.04 -16.48 3.28
C GLY A 63 -16.14 -17.13 1.89
N ASN A 64 -16.76 -18.31 1.78
CA ASN A 64 -16.96 -18.98 0.49
C ASN A 64 -17.94 -18.21 -0.42
N GLU A 65 -19.00 -17.65 0.16
CA GLU A 65 -19.94 -16.78 -0.55
C GLU A 65 -19.26 -15.50 -1.03
N MET A 66 -18.45 -14.88 -0.17
CA MET A 66 -17.68 -13.67 -0.50
C MET A 66 -16.69 -13.93 -1.66
N ILE A 67 -15.93 -15.03 -1.62
CA ILE A 67 -14.99 -15.40 -2.67
C ILE A 67 -15.71 -15.60 -3.99
N ARG A 68 -16.80 -16.37 -3.99
CA ARG A 68 -17.62 -16.59 -5.20
C ARG A 68 -18.10 -15.27 -5.78
N TYR A 69 -18.64 -14.39 -4.94
CA TYR A 69 -19.14 -13.09 -5.36
C TYR A 69 -18.06 -12.21 -5.98
N LEU A 70 -16.85 -12.20 -5.39
CA LEU A 70 -15.70 -11.43 -5.91
C LEU A 70 -15.20 -12.00 -7.25
N LYS A 71 -15.14 -13.33 -7.39
CA LYS A 71 -14.74 -13.99 -8.65
C LYS A 71 -15.72 -13.74 -9.79
N GLU A 72 -17.03 -13.75 -9.53
CA GLU A 72 -18.06 -13.39 -10.52
C GLU A 72 -17.88 -11.96 -11.05
N ARG A 73 -17.21 -11.07 -10.28
CA ARG A 73 -16.86 -9.69 -10.64
C ARG A 73 -15.45 -9.53 -11.17
N SER A 74 -14.83 -10.63 -11.55
CA SER A 74 -13.48 -10.65 -12.12
C SER A 74 -12.44 -10.00 -11.19
N VAL A 75 -12.55 -10.21 -9.87
CA VAL A 75 -11.49 -9.90 -8.91
C VAL A 75 -10.45 -11.01 -8.98
N ASP A 76 -9.26 -10.69 -9.49
CA ASP A 76 -8.14 -11.64 -9.69
C ASP A 76 -7.18 -11.66 -8.49
N SER A 77 -7.73 -11.68 -7.28
CA SER A 77 -6.94 -11.85 -6.06
C SER A 77 -6.70 -13.33 -5.77
N GLU A 78 -5.57 -13.66 -5.16
CA GLU A 78 -5.39 -14.97 -4.52
C GLU A 78 -6.15 -14.97 -3.19
N PHE A 79 -6.79 -16.09 -2.86
CA PHE A 79 -7.61 -16.20 -1.65
C PHE A 79 -7.00 -17.19 -0.68
N VAL A 80 -6.89 -16.79 0.60
CA VAL A 80 -6.49 -17.63 1.73
C VAL A 80 -7.62 -17.60 2.75
N MET A 81 -8.08 -18.77 3.17
CA MET A 81 -9.10 -18.90 4.22
C MET A 81 -8.43 -19.07 5.57
N ILE A 82 -8.89 -18.33 6.59
CA ILE A 82 -8.48 -18.51 7.99
C ILE A 82 -9.74 -18.89 8.78
N SER A 83 -9.77 -20.03 9.45
CA SER A 83 -11.01 -20.49 10.08
C SER A 83 -10.78 -21.30 11.35
N ALA A 84 -11.70 -21.17 12.30
CA ALA A 84 -11.77 -22.07 13.46
C ALA A 84 -12.43 -23.43 13.14
N TYR A 85 -12.88 -23.64 11.90
CA TYR A 85 -13.65 -24.81 11.50
C TYR A 85 -12.88 -25.61 10.43
N ASP A 86 -12.79 -26.92 10.64
CA ASP A 86 -12.14 -27.91 9.76
C ASP A 86 -13.17 -28.75 8.97
N SER A 87 -14.40 -28.26 8.79
CA SER A 87 -15.44 -29.00 8.05
C SER A 87 -14.96 -29.32 6.63
N PHE A 88 -14.92 -30.61 6.31
CA PHE A 88 -14.51 -31.11 5.00
C PHE A 88 -15.26 -30.47 3.83
N GLU A 89 -16.55 -30.18 4.00
CA GLU A 89 -17.36 -29.54 2.96
C GLU A 89 -16.92 -28.09 2.67
N ASN A 90 -16.60 -27.33 3.70
CA ASN A 90 -16.15 -25.95 3.59
C ASN A 90 -14.78 -25.88 2.91
N VAL A 91 -13.84 -26.71 3.36
CA VAL A 91 -12.50 -26.82 2.79
C VAL A 91 -12.58 -27.24 1.31
N ARG A 92 -13.42 -28.25 1.00
CA ARG A 92 -13.63 -28.69 -0.37
C ARG A 92 -14.20 -27.58 -1.25
N THR A 93 -15.21 -26.86 -0.78
CA THR A 93 -15.83 -25.74 -1.50
C THR A 93 -14.82 -24.66 -1.80
N PHE A 94 -13.99 -24.30 -0.81
CA PHE A 94 -12.93 -23.30 -0.95
C PHE A 94 -11.92 -23.68 -2.06
N PHE A 95 -11.41 -24.92 -2.04
CA PHE A 95 -10.45 -25.35 -3.07
C PHE A 95 -11.10 -25.55 -4.45
N GLN A 96 -12.39 -25.89 -4.52
CA GLN A 96 -13.14 -25.90 -5.79
C GLN A 96 -13.28 -24.50 -6.41
N GLN A 97 -13.20 -23.46 -5.59
CA GLN A 97 -13.16 -22.07 -6.03
C GLN A 97 -11.73 -21.56 -6.27
N GLU A 98 -10.75 -22.47 -6.43
CA GLU A 98 -9.35 -22.14 -6.67
C GLU A 98 -8.74 -21.27 -5.54
N GLY A 99 -9.14 -21.52 -4.29
CA GLY A 99 -8.49 -20.94 -3.12
C GLY A 99 -7.05 -21.44 -3.01
N LEU A 100 -6.15 -20.57 -2.55
CA LEU A 100 -4.71 -20.88 -2.50
C LEU A 100 -4.37 -21.78 -1.32
N ASP A 101 -4.80 -21.41 -0.12
CA ASP A 101 -4.49 -22.13 1.11
C ASP A 101 -5.56 -21.92 2.19
N TYR A 102 -5.59 -22.83 3.16
CA TYR A 102 -6.57 -22.86 4.25
C TYR A 102 -5.84 -23.01 5.58
N ILE A 103 -5.93 -22.03 6.46
CA ILE A 103 -5.27 -21.96 7.77
C ILE A 103 -6.28 -22.20 8.88
N LEU A 104 -5.96 -23.06 9.83
CA LEU A 104 -6.77 -23.27 11.02
C LEU A 104 -6.40 -22.29 12.15
N LYS A 105 -7.40 -21.70 12.81
CA LYS A 105 -7.20 -20.93 14.03
C LYS A 105 -6.96 -21.86 15.23
N PRO A 106 -6.03 -21.56 16.17
CA PRO A 106 -5.23 -20.33 16.24
C PRO A 106 -4.12 -20.31 15.18
N VAL A 107 -3.89 -19.15 14.59
CA VAL A 107 -2.90 -18.97 13.53
C VAL A 107 -1.48 -19.10 14.12
N ASP A 108 -0.69 -20.01 13.58
CA ASP A 108 0.72 -20.15 13.92
C ASP A 108 1.58 -19.30 12.96
N ASN A 109 2.61 -18.63 13.51
CA ASN A 109 3.52 -17.82 12.72
C ASN A 109 4.24 -18.63 11.62
N ASP A 110 4.67 -19.84 11.93
CA ASP A 110 5.35 -20.72 10.97
C ASP A 110 4.41 -21.12 9.83
N GLU A 111 3.12 -21.37 10.14
CA GLU A 111 2.11 -21.72 9.14
C GLU A 111 1.82 -20.54 8.21
N ILE A 112 1.67 -19.32 8.76
CA ILE A 112 1.41 -18.14 7.94
C ILE A 112 2.60 -17.76 7.07
N GLU A 113 3.84 -17.93 7.56
CA GLU A 113 5.05 -17.73 6.75
C GLU A 113 5.10 -18.69 5.55
N MET A 114 4.78 -19.97 5.75
CA MET A 114 4.70 -20.96 4.66
C MET A 114 3.62 -20.57 3.62
N VAL A 115 2.50 -20.03 4.07
CA VAL A 115 1.43 -19.54 3.17
C VAL A 115 1.88 -18.31 2.41
N LEU A 116 2.62 -17.38 3.05
CA LEU A 116 3.18 -16.21 2.39
C LEU A 116 4.22 -16.59 1.33
N GLU A 117 5.05 -17.60 1.58
CA GLU A 117 5.98 -18.13 0.57
C GLU A 117 5.25 -18.70 -0.66
N LYS A 118 4.21 -19.52 -0.44
CA LYS A 118 3.37 -20.05 -1.53
C LYS A 118 2.69 -18.92 -2.31
N LEU A 119 2.16 -17.93 -1.59
CA LEU A 119 1.50 -16.77 -2.15
C LEU A 119 2.48 -15.94 -3.00
N MET A 120 3.69 -15.71 -2.49
CA MET A 120 4.76 -15.03 -3.22
C MET A 120 5.11 -15.77 -4.53
N ALA A 121 5.29 -17.08 -4.49
CA ALA A 121 5.57 -17.89 -5.67
C ALA A 121 4.44 -17.75 -6.71
N ARG A 122 3.19 -17.91 -6.28
CA ARG A 122 2.01 -17.83 -7.14
C ARG A 122 1.84 -16.46 -7.80
N LEU A 123 1.98 -15.39 -7.02
CA LEU A 123 1.87 -14.02 -7.51
C LEU A 123 3.04 -13.63 -8.43
N SER A 124 4.24 -14.15 -8.17
CA SER A 124 5.41 -13.92 -9.02
C SER A 124 5.27 -14.58 -10.40
N GLU A 125 4.59 -15.70 -10.49
CA GLU A 125 4.26 -16.33 -11.78
C GLU A 125 3.21 -15.52 -12.56
N LYS A 126 2.18 -15.02 -11.87
CA LYS A 126 1.11 -14.21 -12.49
C LYS A 126 1.60 -12.82 -12.91
N LYS A 127 2.38 -12.18 -12.05
CA LYS A 127 2.88 -10.81 -12.23
C LYS A 127 4.36 -10.77 -11.85
N PRO A 128 5.30 -11.07 -12.76
CA PRO A 128 6.72 -10.90 -12.45
C PRO A 128 6.96 -9.47 -11.94
N GLN A 129 7.55 -9.37 -10.74
CA GLN A 129 7.89 -8.08 -10.16
C GLN A 129 8.91 -7.37 -11.06
N SER A 130 8.43 -6.48 -11.91
CA SER A 130 9.27 -5.42 -12.41
C SER A 130 9.36 -4.35 -11.31
N CYS A 131 10.54 -4.07 -10.80
CA CYS A 131 10.79 -2.83 -10.06
C CYS A 131 10.30 -1.68 -10.94
N GLY A 132 9.22 -0.98 -10.50
CA GLY A 132 8.55 0.03 -11.32
C GLY A 132 7.31 -0.53 -12.05
N GLY A 133 6.31 -1.05 -11.31
CA GLY A 133 4.98 -1.34 -11.85
C GLY A 133 4.43 -0.11 -12.56
N ASN A 134 3.77 -0.29 -13.71
CA ASN A 134 3.19 0.82 -14.45
C ASN A 134 2.07 1.45 -13.60
N ILE A 135 2.28 2.66 -13.12
CA ILE A 135 1.31 3.39 -12.27
C ILE A 135 -0.09 3.49 -12.93
N LYS A 136 -0.14 3.42 -14.28
CA LYS A 136 -1.39 3.40 -15.05
C LYS A 136 -2.26 2.15 -14.76
N GLU A 137 -1.71 1.13 -14.13
CA GLU A 137 -2.47 -0.05 -13.69
C GLU A 137 -3.32 0.24 -12.43
N ASN A 138 -3.06 1.36 -11.74
CA ASN A 138 -3.84 1.82 -10.59
C ASN A 138 -4.25 3.29 -10.78
N PRO A 139 -5.33 3.57 -11.53
CA PRO A 139 -5.75 4.94 -11.83
C PRO A 139 -6.02 5.79 -10.59
N ALA A 140 -6.50 5.19 -9.51
CA ALA A 140 -6.76 5.91 -8.28
C ALA A 140 -5.47 6.36 -7.57
N PHE A 141 -4.41 5.55 -7.66
CA PHE A 141 -3.08 5.95 -7.17
C PHE A 141 -2.41 6.95 -8.11
N GLU A 142 -2.61 6.81 -9.43
CA GLU A 142 -2.13 7.80 -10.41
C GLU A 142 -2.68 9.20 -10.09
N HIS A 143 -3.99 9.33 -9.84
CA HIS A 143 -4.61 10.60 -9.41
C HIS A 143 -4.05 11.12 -8.09
N LEU A 144 -3.74 10.24 -7.13
CA LEU A 144 -3.12 10.63 -5.86
C LEU A 144 -1.72 11.21 -6.08
N VAL A 145 -0.92 10.57 -6.93
CA VAL A 145 0.44 11.04 -7.26
C VAL A 145 0.40 12.35 -8.04
N GLU A 146 -0.53 12.50 -8.98
CA GLU A 146 -0.74 13.73 -9.73
C GLU A 146 -1.11 14.89 -8.79
N TYR A 147 -2.03 14.65 -7.85
CA TYR A 147 -2.36 15.62 -6.81
C TYR A 147 -1.13 16.03 -5.98
N ILE A 148 -0.25 15.07 -5.61
CA ILE A 148 0.98 15.39 -4.88
C ILE A 148 1.92 16.25 -5.73
N ARG A 149 2.05 15.96 -7.03
CA ARG A 149 2.89 16.72 -7.96
C ARG A 149 2.40 18.15 -8.16
N GLU A 150 1.11 18.38 -8.13
CA GLU A 150 0.52 19.71 -8.25
C GLU A 150 0.59 20.52 -6.95
N HIS A 151 0.62 19.83 -5.78
CA HIS A 151 0.50 20.48 -4.48
C HIS A 151 1.72 20.28 -3.57
N PHE A 152 2.86 19.83 -4.12
CA PHE A 152 4.06 19.48 -3.32
C PHE A 152 4.58 20.61 -2.43
N ALA A 153 4.36 21.87 -2.80
CA ALA A 153 4.73 23.04 -2.00
C ALA A 153 3.85 23.24 -0.75
N GLN A 154 2.70 22.58 -0.68
CA GLN A 154 1.80 22.62 0.46
C GLN A 154 2.16 21.55 1.51
N LYS A 155 1.52 21.66 2.69
CA LYS A 155 1.65 20.62 3.72
C LYS A 155 0.87 19.39 3.31
N ILE A 156 1.57 18.36 2.86
CA ILE A 156 0.98 17.04 2.53
C ILE A 156 1.31 16.06 3.65
N THR A 157 0.29 15.35 4.15
CA THR A 157 0.43 14.30 5.17
C THR A 157 -0.36 13.06 4.76
N LEU A 158 0.05 11.89 5.28
CA LEU A 158 -0.71 10.64 5.06
C LEU A 158 -2.16 10.75 5.52
N ASP A 159 -2.43 11.45 6.63
CA ASP A 159 -3.80 11.67 7.13
C ASP A 159 -4.66 12.46 6.14
N MET A 160 -4.07 13.49 5.55
CA MET A 160 -4.77 14.31 4.56
C MET A 160 -5.07 13.51 3.28
N LEU A 161 -4.08 12.76 2.78
CA LEU A 161 -4.25 11.92 1.59
C LEU A 161 -5.25 10.79 1.85
N SER A 162 -5.18 10.14 3.01
CA SER A 162 -6.11 9.11 3.44
C SER A 162 -7.57 9.62 3.43
N LYS A 163 -7.82 10.77 4.03
CA LYS A 163 -9.16 11.39 4.05
C LYS A 163 -9.64 11.82 2.66
N LYS A 164 -8.74 12.35 1.83
CA LYS A 164 -9.10 12.88 0.50
C LYS A 164 -9.40 11.78 -0.52
N PHE A 165 -8.59 10.73 -0.51
CA PHE A 165 -8.66 9.64 -1.50
C PHE A 165 -9.37 8.38 -0.99
N GLY A 166 -9.72 8.32 0.30
CA GLY A 166 -10.40 7.18 0.91
C GLY A 166 -9.52 5.91 0.99
N PHE A 167 -8.21 6.07 1.03
CA PHE A 167 -7.27 4.96 1.22
C PHE A 167 -6.77 4.89 2.65
N SER A 168 -6.45 3.69 3.15
CA SER A 168 -5.72 3.58 4.41
C SER A 168 -4.30 4.14 4.28
N LYS A 169 -3.71 4.61 5.38
CA LYS A 169 -2.32 5.10 5.39
C LYS A 169 -1.34 4.01 4.95
N ASN A 170 -1.54 2.79 5.44
CA ASN A 170 -0.71 1.63 5.10
C ASN A 170 -0.80 1.32 3.60
N TYR A 171 -1.99 1.40 3.01
CA TYR A 171 -2.17 1.23 1.58
C TYR A 171 -1.39 2.26 0.77
N ILE A 172 -1.47 3.55 1.14
CA ILE A 172 -0.69 4.62 0.48
C ILE A 172 0.81 4.32 0.58
N CYS A 173 1.32 3.98 1.78
CA CYS A 173 2.72 3.64 1.97
C CYS A 173 3.15 2.44 1.10
N GLY A 174 2.34 1.39 1.07
CA GLY A 174 2.59 0.21 0.24
C GLY A 174 2.63 0.52 -1.25
N LEU A 175 1.75 1.40 -1.74
CA LEU A 175 1.75 1.83 -3.14
C LEU A 175 3.02 2.62 -3.50
N PHE A 176 3.49 3.52 -2.61
CA PHE A 176 4.77 4.22 -2.83
C PHE A 176 5.94 3.25 -2.87
N SER A 177 5.98 2.28 -1.95
CA SER A 177 7.01 1.22 -1.97
C SER A 177 6.93 0.38 -3.25
N LYS A 178 5.73 -0.03 -3.66
CA LYS A 178 5.50 -0.88 -4.86
C LYS A 178 5.89 -0.19 -6.17
N TYR A 179 5.46 1.06 -6.38
CA TYR A 179 5.59 1.74 -7.67
C TYR A 179 6.81 2.65 -7.77
N TYR A 180 7.34 3.14 -6.66
CA TYR A 180 8.45 4.10 -6.63
C TYR A 180 9.66 3.62 -5.84
N ASP A 181 9.56 2.46 -5.16
CA ASP A 181 10.61 1.93 -4.27
C ASP A 181 11.07 2.97 -3.22
N THR A 182 10.12 3.76 -2.72
CA THR A 182 10.40 4.86 -1.80
C THR A 182 9.23 5.14 -0.87
N SER A 183 9.43 5.98 0.15
CA SER A 183 8.36 6.48 1.01
C SER A 183 7.72 7.76 0.44
N LEU A 184 6.46 8.07 0.84
CA LEU A 184 5.82 9.35 0.54
C LEU A 184 6.70 10.56 0.90
N THR A 185 7.38 10.50 2.04
CA THR A 185 8.24 11.59 2.52
C THR A 185 9.45 11.78 1.62
N CYS A 186 10.10 10.70 1.21
CA CYS A 186 11.24 10.76 0.28
C CYS A 186 10.79 11.26 -1.09
N PHE A 187 9.68 10.73 -1.63
CA PHE A 187 9.11 11.18 -2.90
C PHE A 187 8.77 12.68 -2.89
N LEU A 188 8.13 13.17 -1.83
CA LEU A 188 7.81 14.59 -1.67
C LEU A 188 9.08 15.46 -1.56
N THR A 189 10.10 14.95 -0.86
CA THR A 189 11.39 15.65 -0.74
C THR A 189 12.08 15.75 -2.10
N GLU A 190 12.09 14.68 -2.88
CA GLU A 190 12.65 14.66 -4.23
C GLU A 190 11.98 15.70 -5.13
N LEU A 191 10.65 15.73 -5.19
CA LEU A 191 9.90 16.74 -5.96
C LEU A 191 10.27 18.17 -5.56
N ARG A 192 10.38 18.43 -4.26
CA ARG A 192 10.77 19.74 -3.73
C ARG A 192 12.20 20.12 -4.10
N MET A 193 13.12 19.16 -4.03
CA MET A 193 14.52 19.37 -4.36
C MET A 193 14.73 19.60 -5.87
N GLU A 194 14.04 18.84 -6.71
CA GLU A 194 14.07 19.06 -8.17
C GLU A 194 13.52 20.44 -8.54
N HIS A 195 12.43 20.87 -7.91
CA HIS A 195 11.85 22.19 -8.11
C HIS A 195 12.83 23.29 -7.64
N ALA A 196 13.42 23.13 -6.46
CA ALA A 196 14.42 24.04 -5.93
C ALA A 196 15.62 24.21 -6.88
N LYS A 197 16.11 23.11 -7.43
CA LYS A 197 17.22 23.14 -8.41
C LYS A 197 16.85 23.97 -9.63
N LYS A 198 15.62 23.83 -10.15
CA LYS A 198 15.14 24.65 -11.28
C LYS A 198 15.06 26.13 -10.93
N LEU A 199 14.59 26.48 -9.74
CA LEU A 199 14.48 27.86 -9.30
C LEU A 199 15.85 28.52 -9.03
N LEU A 200 16.82 27.76 -8.53
CA LEU A 200 18.19 28.22 -8.27
C LEU A 200 18.99 28.49 -9.57
N SER A 201 18.53 28.07 -10.73
CA SER A 201 19.13 28.43 -12.02
C SER A 201 19.00 29.95 -12.30
N ASP A 202 18.02 30.62 -11.69
CA ASP A 202 17.95 32.09 -11.69
C ASP A 202 18.77 32.66 -10.54
N ARG A 203 19.96 33.21 -10.88
CA ARG A 203 20.91 33.79 -9.93
C ARG A 203 20.38 35.01 -9.16
N ASN A 204 19.29 35.63 -9.63
CA ASN A 204 18.69 36.79 -8.97
C ASN A 204 17.69 36.41 -7.88
N ARG A 205 17.28 35.15 -7.79
CA ARG A 205 16.34 34.70 -6.75
C ARG A 205 17.01 34.55 -5.41
N LEU A 206 16.31 35.02 -4.37
CA LEU A 206 16.76 34.81 -3.00
C LEU A 206 16.52 33.34 -2.59
N ILE A 207 17.53 32.70 -2.02
CA ILE A 207 17.46 31.30 -1.59
C ILE A 207 16.32 31.08 -0.58
N LYS A 208 16.01 32.11 0.24
CA LYS A 208 14.88 32.06 1.19
C LYS A 208 13.52 32.01 0.48
N GLU A 209 13.37 32.69 -0.65
CA GLU A 209 12.15 32.61 -1.49
C GLU A 209 12.04 31.25 -2.14
N VAL A 210 13.15 30.71 -2.67
CA VAL A 210 13.21 29.36 -3.21
C VAL A 210 12.76 28.32 -2.16
N ALA A 211 13.21 28.45 -0.92
CA ALA A 211 12.79 27.57 0.17
C ALA A 211 11.28 27.63 0.41
N ALA A 212 10.69 28.82 0.42
CA ALA A 212 9.26 29.03 0.61
C ALA A 212 8.45 28.44 -0.58
N ASP A 213 8.87 28.69 -1.82
CA ASP A 213 8.24 28.19 -3.03
C ASP A 213 8.27 26.64 -3.11
N CYS A 214 9.26 26.01 -2.45
CA CYS A 214 9.37 24.56 -2.32
C CYS A 214 8.62 23.99 -1.10
N GLY A 215 7.85 24.81 -0.36
CA GLY A 215 7.03 24.38 0.77
C GLY A 215 7.79 24.19 2.08
N TYR A 216 8.92 24.87 2.25
CA TYR A 216 9.66 24.92 3.50
C TYR A 216 9.39 26.24 4.22
N SER A 217 8.72 26.17 5.37
CA SER A 217 8.51 27.33 6.25
C SER A 217 9.76 27.75 7.01
N ASP A 218 10.78 26.87 7.05
CA ASP A 218 12.03 27.05 7.77
C ASP A 218 13.22 26.90 6.81
N TYR A 219 14.00 27.95 6.67
CA TYR A 219 15.18 27.98 5.83
C TYR A 219 16.23 26.93 6.22
N TYR A 220 16.45 26.70 7.51
CA TYR A 220 17.45 25.73 7.96
C TYR A 220 17.04 24.29 7.65
N LYS A 221 15.73 24.00 7.70
CA LYS A 221 15.21 22.69 7.27
C LYS A 221 15.43 22.50 5.78
N PHE A 222 15.13 23.51 4.96
CA PHE A 222 15.40 23.48 3.54
C PHE A 222 16.89 23.27 3.24
N PHE A 223 17.77 24.07 3.87
CA PHE A 223 19.21 24.00 3.68
C PHE A 223 19.75 22.58 3.96
N ARG A 224 19.35 21.98 5.08
CA ARG A 224 19.77 20.64 5.46
C ARG A 224 19.27 19.59 4.48
N ALA A 225 18.00 19.67 4.08
CA ALA A 225 17.41 18.74 3.10
C ALA A 225 18.12 18.86 1.74
N PHE A 226 18.36 20.08 1.26
CA PHE A 226 19.01 20.33 -0.01
C PHE A 226 20.46 19.83 -0.03
N LYS A 227 21.23 20.12 1.02
CA LYS A 227 22.61 19.66 1.16
C LYS A 227 22.70 18.14 1.30
N ALA A 228 21.75 17.50 2.02
CA ALA A 228 21.67 16.04 2.13
C ALA A 228 21.38 15.40 0.77
N PHE A 229 20.52 16.02 -0.04
CA PHE A 229 20.08 15.47 -1.33
C PHE A 229 21.11 15.66 -2.44
N TYR A 230 21.73 16.83 -2.55
CA TYR A 230 22.68 17.15 -3.63
C TYR A 230 24.15 17.14 -3.23
N GLY A 231 24.49 16.98 -1.95
CA GLY A 231 25.86 17.06 -1.44
C GLY A 231 26.43 18.47 -1.41
N LYS A 232 25.72 19.46 -1.99
CA LYS A 232 26.10 20.89 -2.07
C LYS A 232 25.05 21.77 -1.43
N SER A 233 25.47 22.94 -0.94
CA SER A 233 24.51 23.92 -0.43
C SER A 233 23.73 24.59 -1.57
N PRO A 234 22.53 25.16 -1.29
CA PRO A 234 21.78 25.93 -2.30
C PRO A 234 22.59 27.06 -2.92
N LYS A 235 23.45 27.73 -2.15
CA LYS A 235 24.31 28.81 -2.60
C LYS A 235 25.39 28.33 -3.58
N GLU A 236 26.08 27.25 -3.24
CA GLU A 236 27.07 26.61 -4.13
C GLU A 236 26.44 26.12 -5.45
N MET A 237 25.18 25.66 -5.39
CA MET A 237 24.44 25.24 -6.59
C MET A 237 24.05 26.43 -7.47
N GLN A 238 23.69 27.56 -6.88
CA GLN A 238 23.29 28.78 -7.57
C GLN A 238 24.49 29.48 -8.24
N ASP A 239 25.67 29.38 -7.61
CA ASP A 239 26.90 30.02 -8.11
C ASP A 239 27.64 29.16 -9.18
N SER A 240 27.21 27.89 -9.35
CA SER A 240 27.78 26.93 -10.34
C SER A 240 27.15 27.11 -11.71
#